data_16bdb7ba24555ba15f77d474284c7cff
#
_entry.id   16bdb7ba24555ba15f77d474284c7cff
#
_cell.length_a   1.000
_cell.length_b   1.000
_cell.length_c   1.000
_cell.angle_alpha   90.00
_cell.angle_beta   90.00
_cell.angle_gamma   90.00
#
_symmetry.space_group_name_H-M   'P 1'
#
loop_
_entity.id
_entity.type
_entity.pdbx_description
1 polymer ?
#
loop_
_entity_poly.entity_id
_entity_poly.type
_entity_poly.pdbx_seq_one_letter_code
_entity_poly.pdbx_strand_id
1 'polypeptide(L)'
;TDTAVTSIPTTSRTSYVKDNQDVEDLVWNIKSDTFYRVEKTDRKTKNDGAWMNFPSVSLFSSTANASLSDFFRRMGCESSTNAYSITGSTPLVDSLMSVRYGIYGDQQPADGLRDLSARKGSMWLYENKFTLPVAFMLPSDVEGNWILDSGNPAHVQNDLCDVLDTEHVLLPNESVTEGRKLTFTAQETGDYYVYVTNKKVKEVTAVIGEQTESFDNVDRGYF
;
A
#
# COMPACT_ATOMS: atom_id res chain seq x y z
N THR A 1 8.10 35.35 11.38
CA THR A 1 8.69 34.13 12.00
C THR A 1 7.69 33.45 12.90
N ASP A 2 6.99 34.18 13.77
CA ASP A 2 6.02 33.59 14.70
C ASP A 2 4.82 32.94 13.99
N THR A 3 4.34 33.54 12.90
CA THR A 3 3.23 32.98 12.13
C THR A 3 3.60 31.62 11.53
N ALA A 4 4.81 31.46 11.03
CA ALA A 4 5.26 30.19 10.46
C ALA A 4 5.37 29.08 11.52
N VAL A 5 5.84 29.44 12.72
CA VAL A 5 6.04 28.47 13.82
C VAL A 5 4.71 28.12 14.51
N THR A 6 3.77 29.06 14.60
CA THR A 6 2.52 28.87 15.37
C THR A 6 1.33 28.44 14.51
N SER A 7 1.34 28.73 13.21
CA SER A 7 0.20 28.49 12.32
C SER A 7 0.42 27.38 11.32
N ILE A 8 1.66 26.92 11.12
CA ILE A 8 2.00 25.82 10.20
C ILE A 8 2.51 24.64 11.04
N PRO A 9 1.93 23.46 10.92
CA PRO A 9 2.45 22.26 11.55
C PRO A 9 3.92 22.04 11.16
N THR A 10 4.80 21.89 12.13
CA THR A 10 6.22 21.70 11.89
C THR A 10 6.72 20.43 12.59
N THR A 11 7.63 19.73 11.95
CA THR A 11 8.33 18.59 12.51
C THR A 11 9.77 18.98 12.84
N SER A 12 10.31 18.52 13.96
CA SER A 12 11.72 18.77 14.27
C SER A 12 12.62 18.12 13.22
N ARG A 13 13.75 18.77 12.90
CA ARG A 13 14.73 18.23 11.96
C ARG A 13 15.20 16.82 12.37
N THR A 14 15.41 16.60 13.66
CA THR A 14 15.85 15.31 14.19
C THR A 14 14.83 14.22 13.94
N SER A 15 13.54 14.49 14.22
CA SER A 15 12.47 13.52 13.94
C SER A 15 12.31 13.29 12.44
N TYR A 16 12.47 14.33 11.62
CA TYR A 16 12.32 14.24 10.18
C TYR A 16 13.36 13.33 9.53
N VAL A 17 14.62 13.37 10.00
CA VAL A 17 15.71 12.53 9.46
C VAL A 17 15.94 11.22 10.25
N LYS A 18 15.16 11.00 11.30
CA LYS A 18 15.28 9.77 12.10
C LYS A 18 15.15 8.55 11.18
N ASP A 19 15.96 7.55 11.40
CA ASP A 19 16.00 6.27 10.70
C ASP A 19 16.33 6.33 9.18
N ASN A 20 16.50 7.52 8.59
CA ASN A 20 16.81 7.63 7.15
C ASN A 20 18.11 6.91 6.78
N GLN A 21 19.17 7.08 7.58
CA GLN A 21 20.45 6.42 7.32
C GLN A 21 20.33 4.90 7.41
N ASP A 22 19.52 4.39 8.34
CA ASP A 22 19.30 2.95 8.47
C ASP A 22 18.57 2.39 7.23
N VAL A 23 17.60 3.14 6.70
CA VAL A 23 16.90 2.80 5.44
C VAL A 23 17.86 2.82 4.26
N GLU A 24 18.65 3.88 4.10
CA GLU A 24 19.65 4.00 3.03
C GLU A 24 20.67 2.86 3.09
N ASP A 25 21.18 2.51 4.26
CA ASP A 25 22.11 1.41 4.46
C ASP A 25 21.48 0.04 4.13
N LEU A 26 20.20 -0.19 4.48
CA LEU A 26 19.48 -1.41 4.12
C LEU A 26 19.36 -1.54 2.61
N VAL A 27 18.90 -0.49 1.93
CA VAL A 27 18.71 -0.49 0.48
C VAL A 27 20.02 -0.64 -0.27
N TRP A 28 21.09 0.06 0.16
CA TRP A 28 22.41 -0.01 -0.45
C TRP A 28 22.99 -1.43 -0.44
N ASN A 29 22.65 -2.22 0.55
CA ASN A 29 23.13 -3.58 0.69
C ASN A 29 22.30 -4.64 -0.08
N ILE A 30 21.20 -4.26 -0.70
CA ILE A 30 20.43 -5.18 -1.55
C ILE A 30 21.29 -5.56 -2.76
N LYS A 31 21.47 -6.87 -2.95
CA LYS A 31 22.16 -7.43 -4.14
C LYS A 31 21.11 -8.08 -5.03
N SER A 32 20.91 -7.54 -6.21
CA SER A 32 19.97 -8.07 -7.20
C SER A 32 20.51 -7.84 -8.61
N ASP A 33 20.44 -8.87 -9.44
CA ASP A 33 20.80 -8.79 -10.86
C ASP A 33 19.62 -8.29 -11.74
N THR A 34 18.45 -8.12 -11.13
CA THR A 34 17.24 -7.66 -11.82
C THR A 34 16.71 -6.39 -11.19
N PHE A 35 15.96 -5.61 -11.96
CA PHE A 35 15.26 -4.44 -11.43
C PHE A 35 14.24 -4.86 -10.38
N TYR A 36 14.12 -4.06 -9.33
CA TYR A 36 13.16 -4.23 -8.23
C TYR A 36 12.68 -2.87 -7.75
N ARG A 37 11.57 -2.86 -7.01
CA ARG A 37 11.13 -1.70 -6.23
C ARG A 37 11.13 -2.01 -4.75
N VAL A 38 11.32 -0.95 -3.99
CA VAL A 38 11.29 -0.96 -2.53
C VAL A 38 10.19 -0.02 -2.07
N GLU A 39 9.40 -0.44 -1.09
CA GLU A 39 8.42 0.43 -0.45
C GLU A 39 8.65 0.49 1.06
N LYS A 40 8.45 1.66 1.62
CA LYS A 40 8.51 1.88 3.06
C LYS A 40 7.10 2.03 3.60
N THR A 41 6.66 1.14 4.49
CA THR A 41 5.29 1.14 5.01
C THR A 41 5.06 2.28 5.98
N ASP A 42 6.00 2.54 6.90
CA ASP A 42 5.99 3.70 7.80
C ASP A 42 6.59 4.92 7.09
N ARG A 43 5.84 5.48 6.15
CA ARG A 43 6.30 6.60 5.31
C ARG A 43 6.27 7.92 6.07
N LYS A 44 7.26 8.77 5.79
CA LYS A 44 7.24 10.19 6.15
C LYS A 44 6.57 11.02 5.07
N THR A 45 6.82 10.67 3.82
CA THR A 45 6.20 11.26 2.64
C THR A 45 5.98 10.21 1.55
N LYS A 46 5.16 10.52 0.55
CA LYS A 46 5.05 9.67 -0.66
C LYS A 46 6.31 9.68 -1.53
N ASN A 47 7.26 10.55 -1.25
CA ASN A 47 8.52 10.68 -1.98
C ASN A 47 9.73 10.18 -1.17
N ASP A 48 9.51 9.32 -0.18
CA ASP A 48 10.58 8.72 0.62
C ASP A 48 11.62 8.01 -0.25
N GLY A 49 11.18 7.35 -1.32
CA GLY A 49 12.09 6.72 -2.28
C GLY A 49 13.05 7.71 -2.94
N ALA A 50 12.56 8.86 -3.37
CA ALA A 50 13.41 9.91 -3.93
C ALA A 50 14.33 10.54 -2.89
N TRP A 51 13.88 10.65 -1.65
CA TRP A 51 14.65 11.24 -0.56
C TRP A 51 15.74 10.30 -0.03
N MET A 52 15.44 9.01 0.12
CA MET A 52 16.37 8.00 0.65
C MET A 52 16.97 7.12 -0.45
N ASN A 53 16.88 7.55 -1.72
CA ASN A 53 17.53 6.97 -2.89
C ASN A 53 17.20 5.48 -3.13
N PHE A 54 15.91 5.13 -3.13
CA PHE A 54 15.47 3.81 -3.55
C PHE A 54 14.32 3.87 -4.59
N PRO A 55 14.24 2.90 -5.51
CA PRO A 55 13.19 2.85 -6.53
C PRO A 55 11.84 2.51 -5.87
N SER A 56 10.94 3.47 -5.77
CA SER A 56 9.61 3.35 -5.16
C SER A 56 8.51 3.47 -6.21
N VAL A 57 7.34 2.92 -5.92
CA VAL A 57 6.10 3.17 -6.66
C VAL A 57 5.43 4.44 -6.15
N SER A 58 5.43 4.63 -4.83
CA SER A 58 4.76 5.76 -4.18
C SER A 58 5.29 7.10 -4.67
N LEU A 59 4.38 8.02 -5.00
CA LEU A 59 4.71 9.30 -5.61
C LEU A 59 3.73 10.40 -5.18
N PHE A 60 4.26 11.59 -4.90
CA PHE A 60 3.55 12.85 -4.96
C PHE A 60 4.24 13.77 -5.98
N SER A 61 3.50 14.22 -6.98
CA SER A 61 4.01 15.14 -8.01
C SER A 61 2.87 15.93 -8.63
N SER A 62 3.06 17.23 -8.84
CA SER A 62 2.10 18.07 -9.57
C SER A 62 1.86 17.60 -11.02
N THR A 63 2.75 16.76 -11.54
CA THR A 63 2.67 16.16 -12.88
C THR A 63 2.44 14.65 -12.83
N ALA A 64 1.88 14.14 -11.71
CA ALA A 64 1.56 12.71 -11.60
C ALA A 64 0.59 12.29 -12.72
N ASN A 65 0.79 11.08 -13.24
CA ASN A 65 -0.08 10.56 -14.30
C ASN A 65 -1.46 10.22 -13.72
N ALA A 66 -2.50 10.87 -14.26
CA ALA A 66 -3.87 10.68 -13.79
C ALA A 66 -4.38 9.24 -13.97
N SER A 67 -3.97 8.55 -15.03
CA SER A 67 -4.34 7.15 -15.26
C SER A 67 -3.72 6.22 -14.23
N LEU A 68 -2.49 6.48 -13.79
CA LEU A 68 -1.87 5.72 -12.70
C LEU A 68 -2.58 6.00 -11.37
N SER A 69 -2.88 7.26 -11.06
CA SER A 69 -3.65 7.59 -9.86
C SER A 69 -5.02 6.88 -9.86
N ASP A 70 -5.71 6.85 -11.01
CA ASP A 70 -6.97 6.14 -11.15
C ASP A 70 -6.82 4.62 -11.00
N PHE A 71 -5.78 4.04 -11.60
CA PHE A 71 -5.45 2.63 -11.45
C PHE A 71 -5.23 2.23 -9.99
N PHE A 72 -4.38 2.95 -9.26
CA PHE A 72 -4.12 2.68 -7.84
C PHE A 72 -5.40 2.74 -7.00
N ARG A 73 -6.26 3.73 -7.26
CA ARG A 73 -7.56 3.86 -6.60
C ARG A 73 -8.47 2.66 -6.88
N ARG A 74 -8.53 2.19 -8.13
CA ARG A 74 -9.33 1.02 -8.52
C ARG A 74 -8.83 -0.28 -7.90
N MET A 75 -7.53 -0.38 -7.70
CA MET A 75 -6.90 -1.50 -7.01
C MET A 75 -7.01 -1.43 -5.47
N GLY A 76 -7.63 -0.38 -4.90
CA GLY A 76 -7.84 -0.23 -3.47
C GLY A 76 -6.69 0.44 -2.72
N CYS A 77 -5.73 1.01 -3.45
CA CYS A 77 -4.60 1.71 -2.86
C CYS A 77 -4.89 3.19 -2.66
N GLU A 78 -4.16 3.79 -1.73
CA GLU A 78 -4.20 5.24 -1.50
C GLU A 78 -3.90 6.02 -2.78
N SER A 79 -4.80 6.95 -3.15
CA SER A 79 -4.65 7.73 -4.37
C SER A 79 -5.40 9.05 -4.32
N SER A 80 -4.85 10.06 -4.97
CA SER A 80 -5.46 11.38 -5.18
C SER A 80 -5.10 11.91 -6.58
N THR A 81 -5.50 13.15 -6.89
CA THR A 81 -5.27 13.75 -8.21
C THR A 81 -3.78 13.76 -8.63
N ASN A 82 -2.88 13.96 -7.68
CA ASN A 82 -1.46 14.16 -7.93
C ASN A 82 -0.55 13.28 -7.05
N ALA A 83 -1.12 12.21 -6.49
CA ALA A 83 -0.38 11.30 -5.63
C ALA A 83 -1.00 9.90 -5.64
N TYR A 84 -0.17 8.90 -5.47
CA TYR A 84 -0.56 7.52 -5.23
C TYR A 84 0.51 6.80 -4.40
N SER A 85 0.11 5.71 -3.78
CA SER A 85 1.04 4.88 -3.00
C SER A 85 0.53 3.45 -2.89
N ILE A 86 1.37 2.55 -2.38
CA ILE A 86 0.98 1.17 -2.10
C ILE A 86 0.21 1.00 -0.79
N THR A 87 -0.09 2.06 -0.04
CA THR A 87 -0.91 1.91 1.17
C THR A 87 -2.26 1.32 0.80
N GLY A 88 -2.65 0.25 1.48
CA GLY A 88 -3.85 -0.55 1.16
C GLY A 88 -3.61 -1.58 0.04
N SER A 89 -2.37 -1.75 -0.45
CA SER A 89 -2.06 -2.78 -1.45
C SER A 89 -2.24 -4.19 -0.90
N THR A 90 -2.53 -5.10 -1.80
CA THR A 90 -2.53 -6.53 -1.58
C THR A 90 -1.26 -7.15 -2.17
N PRO A 91 -0.92 -8.41 -1.84
CA PRO A 91 0.17 -9.11 -2.49
C PRO A 91 0.09 -9.14 -4.03
N LEU A 92 -1.12 -9.17 -4.59
CA LEU A 92 -1.31 -9.06 -6.05
C LEU A 92 -0.84 -7.71 -6.58
N VAL A 93 -1.23 -6.61 -5.94
CA VAL A 93 -0.83 -5.26 -6.36
C VAL A 93 0.67 -5.07 -6.22
N ASP A 94 1.26 -5.49 -5.11
CA ASP A 94 2.71 -5.44 -4.90
C ASP A 94 3.45 -6.22 -5.98
N SER A 95 2.95 -7.41 -6.33
CA SER A 95 3.50 -8.25 -7.40
C SER A 95 3.46 -7.55 -8.77
N LEU A 96 2.30 -7.04 -9.17
CA LEU A 96 2.13 -6.31 -10.43
C LEU A 96 3.03 -5.07 -10.52
N MET A 97 3.27 -4.41 -9.39
CA MET A 97 4.12 -3.22 -9.32
C MET A 97 5.61 -3.55 -9.13
N SER A 98 6.01 -4.82 -9.15
CA SER A 98 7.40 -5.27 -8.92
C SER A 98 7.97 -4.80 -7.58
N VAL A 99 7.13 -4.67 -6.55
CA VAL A 99 7.55 -4.36 -5.18
C VAL A 99 8.16 -5.61 -4.58
N ARG A 100 9.46 -5.72 -4.67
CA ARG A 100 10.20 -6.89 -4.19
C ARG A 100 10.57 -6.78 -2.72
N TYR A 101 10.83 -5.56 -2.25
CA TYR A 101 11.24 -5.34 -0.88
C TYR A 101 10.31 -4.36 -0.16
N GLY A 102 10.00 -4.68 1.09
CA GLY A 102 9.28 -3.81 2.02
C GLY A 102 10.17 -3.42 3.20
N ILE A 103 10.19 -2.14 3.55
CA ILE A 103 10.86 -1.63 4.75
C ILE A 103 9.78 -1.32 5.79
N TYR A 104 9.92 -1.94 6.94
CA TYR A 104 8.99 -1.89 8.05
C TYR A 104 9.64 -1.30 9.29
N GLY A 105 8.88 -0.52 10.04
CA GLY A 105 9.24 -0.06 11.38
C GLY A 105 8.70 -0.99 12.46
N ASP A 106 7.87 -0.43 13.35
CA ASP A 106 7.34 -1.16 14.51
C ASP A 106 6.35 -2.28 14.13
N GLN A 107 5.55 -2.06 13.08
CA GLN A 107 4.60 -3.06 12.57
C GLN A 107 5.27 -3.88 11.46
N GLN A 108 5.41 -5.18 11.69
CA GLN A 108 6.04 -6.10 10.77
C GLN A 108 5.00 -7.02 10.13
N PRO A 109 5.24 -7.51 8.88
CA PRO A 109 4.31 -8.41 8.22
C PRO A 109 4.22 -9.75 8.96
N ALA A 110 3.03 -10.30 9.09
CA ALA A 110 2.76 -11.58 9.74
C ALA A 110 2.13 -12.63 8.80
N ASP A 111 2.00 -12.29 7.52
CA ASP A 111 1.29 -13.11 6.52
C ASP A 111 2.07 -14.35 6.02
N GLY A 112 3.35 -14.49 6.38
CA GLY A 112 4.20 -15.57 5.91
C GLY A 112 4.58 -15.50 4.41
N LEU A 113 4.15 -14.46 3.70
CA LEU A 113 4.44 -14.24 2.28
C LEU A 113 5.75 -13.46 2.07
N ARG A 114 6.38 -13.05 3.15
CA ARG A 114 7.60 -12.24 3.15
C ARG A 114 8.66 -12.87 4.04
N ASP A 115 9.89 -12.86 3.58
CA ASP A 115 11.05 -13.32 4.35
C ASP A 115 11.86 -12.14 4.85
N LEU A 116 12.28 -12.19 6.11
CA LEU A 116 13.19 -11.19 6.67
C LEU A 116 14.55 -11.30 5.95
N SER A 117 14.93 -10.23 5.26
CA SER A 117 16.19 -10.14 4.53
C SER A 117 17.30 -9.49 5.34
N ALA A 118 17.00 -8.38 6.03
CA ALA A 118 17.97 -7.64 6.84
C ALA A 118 17.29 -6.79 7.91
N ARG A 119 18.10 -6.34 8.89
CA ARG A 119 17.68 -5.39 9.91
C ARG A 119 18.77 -4.35 10.15
N LYS A 120 18.36 -3.09 10.35
CA LYS A 120 19.26 -2.01 10.74
C LYS A 120 18.53 -1.06 11.70
N GLY A 121 19.05 -0.84 12.88
CA GLY A 121 18.39 -0.02 13.90
C GLY A 121 16.98 -0.50 14.20
N SER A 122 16.00 0.40 14.01
CA SER A 122 14.57 0.13 14.15
C SER A 122 13.90 -0.31 12.84
N MET A 123 14.65 -0.40 11.73
CA MET A 123 14.13 -0.73 10.41
C MET A 123 14.40 -2.19 10.03
N TRP A 124 13.40 -2.81 9.39
CA TRP A 124 13.42 -4.20 8.95
C TRP A 124 13.16 -4.26 7.46
N LEU A 125 14.00 -4.97 6.72
CA LEU A 125 13.86 -5.21 5.29
C LEU A 125 13.33 -6.62 5.07
N TYR A 126 12.16 -6.72 4.44
CA TYR A 126 11.56 -7.98 4.03
C TYR A 126 11.58 -8.13 2.52
N GLU A 127 11.77 -9.35 2.03
CA GLU A 127 11.67 -9.70 0.62
C GLU A 127 10.35 -10.44 0.36
N ASN A 128 9.57 -9.96 -0.61
CA ASN A 128 8.32 -10.57 -1.04
C ASN A 128 8.59 -11.83 -1.88
N LYS A 129 7.94 -12.96 -1.54
CA LYS A 129 8.09 -14.25 -2.24
C LYS A 129 7.39 -14.31 -3.60
N PHE A 130 6.56 -13.35 -3.93
CA PHE A 130 5.59 -13.36 -5.03
C PHE A 130 5.81 -12.25 -6.06
N THR A 131 7.00 -11.72 -6.20
CA THR A 131 7.23 -10.54 -7.06
C THR A 131 7.34 -10.90 -8.53
N LEU A 132 6.57 -10.22 -9.37
CA LEU A 132 6.74 -10.23 -10.83
C LEU A 132 7.89 -9.29 -11.26
N PRO A 133 8.58 -9.58 -12.37
CA PRO A 133 9.53 -8.65 -12.95
C PRO A 133 8.82 -7.39 -13.48
N VAL A 134 9.58 -6.30 -13.70
CA VAL A 134 9.02 -5.02 -14.20
C VAL A 134 8.35 -5.14 -15.57
N ALA A 135 8.72 -6.15 -16.33
CA ALA A 135 8.09 -6.49 -17.61
C ALA A 135 7.78 -7.99 -17.61
N PHE A 136 6.54 -8.31 -17.87
CA PHE A 136 6.03 -9.68 -17.97
C PHE A 136 4.96 -9.75 -19.05
N MET A 137 4.71 -10.95 -19.55
CA MET A 137 3.68 -11.18 -20.57
C MET A 137 2.37 -11.62 -19.92
N LEU A 138 1.28 -11.10 -20.45
CA LEU A 138 -0.09 -11.53 -20.14
C LEU A 138 -0.74 -12.06 -21.43
N PRO A 139 -1.78 -12.89 -21.33
CA PRO A 139 -2.64 -13.24 -22.45
C PRO A 139 -3.16 -11.97 -23.15
N SER A 140 -3.27 -11.99 -24.46
CA SER A 140 -3.63 -10.81 -25.27
C SER A 140 -5.06 -10.32 -25.05
N ASP A 141 -5.91 -11.13 -24.48
CA ASP A 141 -7.31 -10.85 -24.18
C ASP A 141 -7.52 -10.18 -22.80
N VAL A 142 -6.48 -10.11 -21.98
CA VAL A 142 -6.57 -9.43 -20.65
C VAL A 142 -6.99 -7.98 -20.80
N GLU A 143 -6.44 -7.24 -21.79
CA GLU A 143 -6.78 -5.82 -22.01
C GLU A 143 -8.28 -5.61 -22.27
N GLY A 144 -8.94 -6.53 -22.96
CA GLY A 144 -10.36 -6.43 -23.30
C GLY A 144 -11.31 -7.02 -22.25
N ASN A 145 -10.81 -7.93 -21.42
CA ASN A 145 -11.65 -8.71 -20.50
C ASN A 145 -11.51 -8.29 -19.03
N TRP A 146 -10.42 -7.67 -18.63
CA TRP A 146 -10.25 -7.20 -17.25
C TRP A 146 -11.10 -5.97 -16.96
N ILE A 147 -12.05 -6.09 -16.03
CA ILE A 147 -13.01 -5.03 -15.67
C ILE A 147 -12.44 -4.14 -14.57
N LEU A 148 -11.86 -3.01 -14.96
CA LEU A 148 -11.25 -2.05 -14.03
C LEU A 148 -12.26 -1.07 -13.39
N ASP A 149 -13.49 -0.96 -13.85
CA ASP A 149 -14.44 0.06 -13.44
C ASP A 149 -15.52 -0.41 -12.43
N SER A 150 -15.30 -1.56 -11.80
CA SER A 150 -16.23 -2.15 -10.82
C SER A 150 -16.55 -1.25 -9.62
N GLY A 151 -15.77 -0.26 -9.28
CA GLY A 151 -15.97 0.56 -8.07
C GLY A 151 -15.75 -0.19 -6.74
N ASN A 152 -15.49 -1.50 -6.78
CA ASN A 152 -15.09 -2.32 -5.64
C ASN A 152 -13.70 -2.93 -5.93
N PRO A 153 -12.66 -2.53 -5.21
CA PRO A 153 -11.30 -3.01 -5.45
C PRO A 153 -11.13 -4.53 -5.37
N ALA A 154 -11.88 -5.19 -4.50
CA ALA A 154 -11.82 -6.66 -4.41
C ALA A 154 -12.33 -7.32 -5.69
N HIS A 155 -13.39 -6.78 -6.29
CA HIS A 155 -13.88 -7.29 -7.58
C HIS A 155 -12.88 -7.03 -8.71
N VAL A 156 -12.26 -5.84 -8.74
CA VAL A 156 -11.25 -5.51 -9.77
C VAL A 156 -10.07 -6.48 -9.72
N GLN A 157 -9.61 -6.82 -8.52
CA GLN A 157 -8.47 -7.73 -8.36
C GLN A 157 -8.85 -9.18 -8.69
N ASN A 158 -10.01 -9.65 -8.21
CA ASN A 158 -10.47 -11.01 -8.49
C ASN A 158 -10.85 -11.21 -9.96
N ASP A 159 -11.40 -10.18 -10.63
CA ASP A 159 -11.68 -10.23 -12.06
C ASP A 159 -10.41 -10.45 -12.91
N LEU A 160 -9.27 -9.89 -12.49
CA LEU A 160 -7.99 -10.24 -13.10
C LEU A 160 -7.64 -11.72 -12.91
N CYS A 161 -7.93 -12.29 -11.73
CA CYS A 161 -7.71 -13.71 -11.48
C CYS A 161 -8.60 -14.58 -12.38
N ASP A 162 -9.87 -14.19 -12.56
CA ASP A 162 -10.80 -14.89 -13.47
C ASP A 162 -10.30 -14.85 -14.91
N VAL A 163 -9.85 -13.69 -15.39
CA VAL A 163 -9.30 -13.54 -16.76
C VAL A 163 -8.04 -14.38 -16.96
N LEU A 164 -7.26 -14.56 -15.91
CA LEU A 164 -6.03 -15.37 -15.92
C LEU A 164 -6.26 -16.87 -15.61
N ASP A 165 -7.50 -17.28 -15.39
CA ASP A 165 -7.88 -18.65 -14.97
C ASP A 165 -7.10 -19.11 -13.71
N THR A 166 -7.06 -18.22 -12.70
CA THR A 166 -6.37 -18.47 -11.42
C THR A 166 -7.33 -18.30 -10.24
N GLU A 167 -6.92 -18.77 -9.07
CA GLU A 167 -7.69 -18.60 -7.84
C GLU A 167 -7.79 -17.14 -7.42
N HIS A 168 -8.93 -16.75 -6.84
CA HIS A 168 -9.13 -15.41 -6.29
C HIS A 168 -8.14 -15.10 -5.16
N VAL A 169 -7.60 -13.91 -5.18
CA VAL A 169 -6.67 -13.43 -4.13
C VAL A 169 -7.39 -12.83 -2.92
N LEU A 170 -8.64 -12.40 -3.10
CA LEU A 170 -9.45 -11.81 -2.04
C LEU A 170 -10.74 -12.61 -1.87
N LEU A 171 -10.84 -13.32 -0.75
CA LEU A 171 -12.03 -14.08 -0.40
C LEU A 171 -12.94 -13.25 0.52
N PRO A 172 -14.27 -13.28 0.32
CA PRO A 172 -15.17 -12.57 1.18
C PRO A 172 -15.19 -13.19 2.58
N ASN A 173 -15.11 -12.35 3.62
CA ASN A 173 -15.33 -12.77 4.98
C ASN A 173 -16.75 -12.44 5.41
N GLU A 174 -17.37 -13.30 6.21
CA GLU A 174 -18.70 -13.07 6.74
C GLU A 174 -18.70 -11.84 7.66
N SER A 175 -19.63 -10.93 7.44
CA SER A 175 -19.77 -9.72 8.23
C SER A 175 -21.22 -9.35 8.48
N VAL A 176 -21.46 -8.68 9.60
CA VAL A 176 -22.79 -8.16 9.98
C VAL A 176 -22.73 -6.64 9.95
N THR A 177 -23.68 -6.02 9.24
CA THR A 177 -23.80 -4.57 9.18
C THR A 177 -25.05 -4.10 9.91
N GLU A 178 -24.86 -3.27 10.93
CA GLU A 178 -25.91 -2.66 11.73
C GLU A 178 -25.78 -1.13 11.67
N GLY A 179 -26.61 -0.49 10.88
CA GLY A 179 -26.56 0.96 10.67
C GLY A 179 -25.24 1.41 10.05
N ARG A 180 -24.37 2.01 10.86
CA ARG A 180 -23.03 2.49 10.45
C ARG A 180 -21.88 1.61 10.94
N LYS A 181 -22.20 0.49 11.57
CA LYS A 181 -21.20 -0.42 12.15
C LYS A 181 -21.16 -1.70 11.32
N LEU A 182 -19.98 -2.06 10.86
CA LEU A 182 -19.65 -3.36 10.29
C LEU A 182 -18.87 -4.16 11.34
N THR A 183 -19.29 -5.38 11.60
CA THR A 183 -18.61 -6.29 12.52
C THR A 183 -18.32 -7.60 11.79
N PHE A 184 -17.11 -8.12 11.95
CA PHE A 184 -16.75 -9.44 11.46
C PHE A 184 -15.82 -10.14 12.45
N THR A 185 -15.71 -11.45 12.32
CA THR A 185 -14.75 -12.26 13.05
C THR A 185 -13.75 -12.84 12.07
N ALA A 186 -12.46 -12.64 12.35
CA ALA A 186 -11.40 -13.28 11.59
C ALA A 186 -11.49 -14.79 11.75
N GLN A 187 -11.60 -15.52 10.65
CA GLN A 187 -11.70 -16.98 10.66
C GLN A 187 -10.33 -17.64 10.78
N GLU A 188 -9.31 -16.99 10.24
CA GLU A 188 -7.93 -17.45 10.19
C GLU A 188 -6.97 -16.33 10.52
N THR A 189 -5.73 -16.66 10.83
CA THR A 189 -4.66 -15.66 10.95
C THR A 189 -4.24 -15.20 9.56
N GLY A 190 -4.30 -13.90 9.32
CA GLY A 190 -3.96 -13.32 8.00
C GLY A 190 -4.31 -11.85 7.91
N ASP A 191 -4.11 -11.29 6.73
CA ASP A 191 -4.44 -9.91 6.43
C ASP A 191 -5.91 -9.80 5.97
N TYR A 192 -6.62 -8.83 6.52
CA TYR A 192 -8.01 -8.52 6.17
C TYR A 192 -8.09 -7.13 5.57
N TYR A 193 -8.81 -7.01 4.46
CA TYR A 193 -8.97 -5.76 3.72
C TYR A 193 -10.40 -5.27 3.83
N VAL A 194 -10.59 -4.02 4.23
CA VAL A 194 -11.90 -3.36 4.28
C VAL A 194 -11.94 -2.22 3.28
N TYR A 195 -12.74 -2.36 2.24
CA TYR A 195 -12.90 -1.34 1.23
C TYR A 195 -14.17 -0.51 1.46
N VAL A 196 -14.02 0.80 1.63
CA VAL A 196 -15.13 1.73 1.78
C VAL A 196 -15.50 2.29 0.42
N THR A 197 -16.54 1.74 -0.20
CA THR A 197 -16.99 2.13 -1.56
C THR A 197 -17.94 3.32 -1.55
N ASN A 198 -18.51 3.66 -0.39
CA ASN A 198 -19.46 4.76 -0.27
C ASN A 198 -18.75 6.11 -0.11
N LYS A 199 -18.73 6.91 -1.17
CA LYS A 199 -18.10 8.25 -1.22
C LYS A 199 -18.66 9.28 -0.22
N LYS A 200 -19.76 8.97 0.49
CA LYS A 200 -20.29 9.84 1.55
C LYS A 200 -19.65 9.59 2.92
N VAL A 201 -18.94 8.47 3.08
CA VAL A 201 -18.19 8.16 4.30
C VAL A 201 -16.93 9.01 4.29
N LYS A 202 -16.73 9.79 5.35
CA LYS A 202 -15.58 10.69 5.51
C LYS A 202 -14.53 10.12 6.46
N GLU A 203 -14.99 9.36 7.42
CA GLU A 203 -14.18 8.83 8.50
C GLU A 203 -14.58 7.39 8.79
N VAL A 204 -13.60 6.55 9.06
CA VAL A 204 -13.79 5.17 9.52
C VAL A 204 -12.94 4.95 10.75
N THR A 205 -13.52 4.38 11.79
CA THR A 205 -12.79 3.93 12.97
C THR A 205 -12.79 2.40 13.00
N ALA A 206 -11.61 1.81 12.97
CA ALA A 206 -11.41 0.38 13.16
C ALA A 206 -11.11 0.06 14.62
N VAL A 207 -11.73 -0.99 15.16
CA VAL A 207 -11.50 -1.48 16.51
C VAL A 207 -11.19 -2.96 16.45
N ILE A 208 -10.00 -3.36 16.93
CA ILE A 208 -9.54 -4.75 16.96
C ILE A 208 -9.04 -5.04 18.37
N GLY A 209 -9.84 -5.79 19.14
CA GLY A 209 -9.58 -5.99 20.56
C GLY A 209 -9.60 -4.66 21.32
N GLU A 210 -8.48 -4.30 21.94
CA GLU A 210 -8.32 -3.03 22.67
C GLU A 210 -7.71 -1.91 21.80
N GLN A 211 -7.30 -2.22 20.57
CA GLN A 211 -6.70 -1.25 19.66
C GLN A 211 -7.78 -0.52 18.87
N THR A 212 -7.59 0.77 18.69
CA THR A 212 -8.49 1.63 17.92
C THR A 212 -7.67 2.52 17.00
N GLU A 213 -8.01 2.51 15.72
CA GLU A 213 -7.39 3.35 14.69
C GLU A 213 -8.48 4.11 13.92
N SER A 214 -8.23 5.37 13.62
CA SER A 214 -9.18 6.22 12.89
C SER A 214 -8.56 6.71 11.58
N PHE A 215 -9.32 6.55 10.51
CA PHE A 215 -8.95 6.94 9.14
C PHE A 215 -9.89 8.05 8.70
N ASP A 216 -9.33 9.21 8.38
CA ASP A 216 -10.07 10.36 7.85
C ASP A 216 -9.90 10.48 6.33
N ASN A 217 -10.76 11.29 5.70
CA ASN A 217 -10.73 11.54 4.26
C ASN A 217 -10.79 10.28 3.38
N VAL A 218 -11.40 9.22 3.84
CA VAL A 218 -11.56 7.96 3.08
C VAL A 218 -12.31 8.15 1.75
N ASP A 219 -13.17 9.17 1.64
CA ASP A 219 -13.83 9.56 0.40
C ASP A 219 -12.87 10.10 -0.68
N ARG A 220 -11.65 10.44 -0.30
CA ARG A 220 -10.59 10.95 -1.18
C ARG A 220 -9.51 9.91 -1.47
N GLY A 221 -9.64 8.69 -0.93
CA GLY A 221 -8.63 7.64 -1.03
C GLY A 221 -7.40 7.89 -0.16
N TYR A 222 -7.55 8.62 0.94
CA TYR A 222 -6.55 8.72 1.99
C TYR A 222 -6.86 7.71 3.10
N PHE A 223 -5.83 7.03 3.57
CA PHE A 223 -5.89 6.07 4.66
C PHE A 223 -4.87 6.45 5.73
#